data_4e411710a3818b1a51073a205feb3766
#
_entry.id   4e411710a3818b1a51073a205feb3766
#
_cell.length_a   1.000
_cell.length_b   1.000
_cell.length_c   1.000
_cell.angle_alpha   90.00
_cell.angle_beta   90.00
_cell.angle_gamma   90.00
#
_symmetry.space_group_name_H-M   'P 1'
#
loop_
_entity.id
_entity.type
_entity.pdbx_description
1 polymer ?
#
loop_
_entity_poly.entity_id
_entity_poly.type
_entity_poly.pdbx_seq_one_letter_code
_entity_poly.pdbx_strand_id
1 'polypeptide(L)'
;MELVVAVSKRKLASIHVIGMEQYPFERILGGEIGAGLKQFHESQGIVFHGSTSVKAIRKEPDDALTKVELSNGEVLSADSIVMGVGVRPATDYLKASGWELEKDGSVKVDELLQVPGRANVYAIGDIATYPQLPQGAYRRIEHWNVRVPVHVFLPNLAEVIPIPLGRR
;
A
#
# COMPACT_ATOMS: atom_id res chain seq x y z
N MET A 1 1.49 -3.53 9.68
CA MET A 1 1.24 -4.02 11.07
C MET A 1 0.50 -5.37 11.12
N GLU A 2 -0.47 -5.66 10.26
CA GLU A 2 -1.20 -6.95 10.27
C GLU A 2 -0.26 -8.16 10.13
N LEU A 3 0.71 -8.10 9.20
CA LEU A 3 1.71 -9.15 9.07
C LEU A 3 2.53 -9.33 10.35
N VAL A 4 2.95 -8.22 10.98
CA VAL A 4 3.74 -8.25 12.23
C VAL A 4 3.00 -9.03 13.31
N VAL A 5 1.68 -8.75 13.48
CA VAL A 5 0.82 -9.49 14.43
C VAL A 5 0.70 -10.97 14.06
N ALA A 6 0.57 -11.28 12.77
CA ALA A 6 0.44 -12.67 12.32
C ALA A 6 1.73 -13.47 12.56
N VAL A 7 2.92 -12.87 12.32
CA VAL A 7 4.20 -13.55 12.49
C VAL A 7 4.71 -13.54 13.94
N SER A 8 4.30 -12.58 14.78
CA SER A 8 4.69 -12.53 16.20
C SER A 8 4.25 -13.78 16.97
N LYS A 9 3.21 -14.47 16.50
CA LYS A 9 2.75 -15.75 17.06
C LYS A 9 3.64 -16.94 16.68
N ARG A 10 4.58 -16.74 15.77
CA ARG A 10 5.56 -17.76 15.34
C ARG A 10 6.79 -17.69 16.23
N LYS A 11 7.49 -18.81 16.40
CA LYS A 11 8.76 -18.87 17.14
C LYS A 11 9.90 -18.33 16.25
N LEU A 12 9.93 -17.01 16.05
CA LEU A 12 11.00 -16.33 15.32
C LEU A 12 12.07 -15.83 16.33
N ALA A 13 13.32 -15.75 15.88
CA ALA A 13 14.42 -15.24 16.70
C ALA A 13 14.24 -13.74 17.02
N SER A 14 13.86 -12.95 16.02
CA SER A 14 13.52 -11.53 16.17
C SER A 14 12.60 -11.05 15.05
N ILE A 15 11.89 -9.96 15.29
CA ILE A 15 11.09 -9.25 14.30
C ILE A 15 11.47 -7.78 14.38
N HIS A 16 11.97 -7.22 13.28
CA HIS A 16 12.34 -5.82 13.17
C HIS A 16 11.37 -5.11 12.24
N VAL A 17 10.84 -3.97 12.67
CA VAL A 17 9.96 -3.09 11.87
C VAL A 17 10.68 -1.78 11.63
N ILE A 18 10.90 -1.44 10.36
CA ILE A 18 11.61 -0.23 9.95
C ILE A 18 10.59 0.73 9.32
N GLY A 19 10.57 1.97 9.76
CA GLY A 19 9.64 2.99 9.28
C GLY A 19 10.20 4.40 9.31
N MET A 20 9.81 5.21 8.31
CA MET A 20 10.22 6.63 8.26
C MET A 20 9.51 7.48 9.32
N GLU A 21 8.35 7.05 9.79
CA GLU A 21 7.63 7.69 10.90
C GLU A 21 8.24 7.26 12.23
N GLN A 22 8.16 8.12 13.23
CA GLN A 22 8.65 7.79 14.58
C GLN A 22 7.83 6.68 15.22
N TYR A 23 6.52 6.70 14.98
CA TYR A 23 5.57 5.74 15.51
C TYR A 23 4.72 5.08 14.42
N PRO A 24 4.26 3.85 14.60
CA PRO A 24 3.36 3.21 13.65
C PRO A 24 2.02 3.98 13.55
N PHE A 25 1.54 4.20 12.33
CA PHE A 25 0.30 4.92 12.00
C PHE A 25 0.26 6.39 12.47
N GLU A 26 1.39 7.01 12.73
CA GLU A 26 1.47 8.39 13.23
C GLU A 26 0.70 9.39 12.38
N ARG A 27 0.76 9.28 11.04
CA ARG A 27 0.03 10.17 10.12
C ARG A 27 -1.48 10.02 10.17
N ILE A 28 -1.98 8.86 10.60
CA ILE A 28 -3.41 8.54 10.56
C ILE A 28 -4.03 8.70 11.94
N LEU A 29 -3.35 8.23 12.97
CA LEU A 29 -3.87 8.14 14.34
C LEU A 29 -3.23 9.14 15.29
N GLY A 30 -2.20 9.86 14.83
CA GLY A 30 -1.43 10.78 15.69
C GLY A 30 -0.33 10.07 16.47
N GLY A 31 0.61 10.87 16.98
CA GLY A 31 1.80 10.38 17.69
C GLY A 31 1.50 9.68 19.02
N GLU A 32 0.50 10.15 19.75
CA GLU A 32 0.13 9.58 21.07
C GLU A 32 -0.36 8.12 20.93
N ILE A 33 -1.29 7.87 20.02
CA ILE A 33 -1.80 6.52 19.74
C ILE A 33 -0.69 5.67 19.12
N GLY A 34 0.08 6.23 18.19
CA GLY A 34 1.22 5.55 17.60
C GLY A 34 2.26 5.10 18.61
N ALA A 35 2.58 5.95 19.60
CA ALA A 35 3.49 5.60 20.70
C ALA A 35 2.95 4.44 21.54
N GLY A 36 1.66 4.47 21.90
CA GLY A 36 1.02 3.38 22.64
C GLY A 36 1.05 2.04 21.86
N LEU A 37 0.79 2.08 20.55
CA LEU A 37 0.88 0.91 19.68
C LEU A 37 2.31 0.38 19.59
N LYS A 38 3.30 1.25 19.48
CA LYS A 38 4.72 0.87 19.51
C LYS A 38 5.04 0.14 20.81
N GLN A 39 4.73 0.74 21.96
CA GLN A 39 4.98 0.15 23.27
C GLN A 39 4.31 -1.22 23.42
N PHE A 40 3.05 -1.34 22.98
CA PHE A 40 2.33 -2.63 23.00
C PHE A 40 3.08 -3.71 22.22
N HIS A 41 3.52 -3.39 21.00
CA HIS A 41 4.23 -4.38 20.19
C HIS A 41 5.64 -4.68 20.69
N GLU A 42 6.35 -3.69 21.22
CA GLU A 42 7.66 -3.88 21.86
C GLU A 42 7.57 -4.81 23.07
N SER A 43 6.48 -4.72 23.84
CA SER A 43 6.23 -5.68 24.94
C SER A 43 6.00 -7.13 24.45
N GLN A 44 5.72 -7.33 23.17
CA GLN A 44 5.62 -8.64 22.51
C GLN A 44 6.94 -9.07 21.84
N GLY A 45 8.05 -8.36 22.09
CA GLY A 45 9.37 -8.68 21.55
C GLY A 45 9.64 -8.18 20.12
N ILE A 46 8.85 -7.24 19.61
CA ILE A 46 9.07 -6.62 18.31
C ILE A 46 9.98 -5.41 18.48
N VAL A 47 10.99 -5.27 17.61
CA VAL A 47 11.92 -4.14 17.60
C VAL A 47 11.52 -3.14 16.55
N PHE A 48 11.29 -1.87 16.94
CA PHE A 48 10.97 -0.79 16.01
C PHE A 48 12.17 0.12 15.78
N HIS A 49 12.46 0.37 14.49
CA HIS A 49 13.41 1.35 14.00
C HIS A 49 12.62 2.51 13.37
N GLY A 50 12.09 3.40 14.22
CA GLY A 50 11.37 4.60 13.79
C GLY A 50 12.30 5.68 13.24
N SER A 51 11.76 6.63 12.49
CA SER A 51 12.52 7.70 11.83
C SER A 51 13.70 7.19 11.00
N THR A 52 13.58 5.98 10.46
CA THR A 52 14.66 5.26 9.80
C THR A 52 14.15 4.63 8.50
N SER A 53 15.00 4.59 7.49
CA SER A 53 14.72 3.95 6.21
C SER A 53 15.76 2.89 5.87
N VAL A 54 15.42 1.98 4.97
CA VAL A 54 16.38 1.02 4.40
C VAL A 54 17.21 1.75 3.35
N LYS A 55 18.52 1.77 3.54
CA LYS A 55 19.48 2.36 2.61
C LYS A 55 19.94 1.36 1.55
N ALA A 56 20.24 0.13 1.97
CA ALA A 56 20.65 -0.95 1.07
C ALA A 56 20.28 -2.32 1.61
N ILE A 57 20.05 -3.24 0.69
CA ILE A 57 19.88 -4.67 0.98
C ILE A 57 20.96 -5.41 0.18
N ARG A 58 21.79 -6.19 0.88
CA ARG A 58 22.91 -6.92 0.29
C ARG A 58 22.89 -8.36 0.72
N LYS A 59 23.05 -9.26 -0.23
CA LYS A 59 23.27 -10.67 0.03
C LYS A 59 24.61 -11.07 -0.57
N GLU A 60 25.52 -11.45 0.30
CA GLU A 60 26.80 -12.01 -0.13
C GLU A 60 26.59 -13.47 -0.57
N PRO A 61 27.34 -13.96 -1.58
CA PRO A 61 27.17 -15.30 -2.12
C PRO A 61 27.30 -16.42 -1.07
N ASP A 62 28.20 -16.23 -0.10
CA ASP A 62 28.51 -17.20 0.93
C ASP A 62 27.80 -16.92 2.28
N ASP A 63 26.96 -15.88 2.36
CA ASP A 63 26.25 -15.53 3.59
C ASP A 63 24.83 -16.14 3.56
N ALA A 64 24.49 -16.90 4.60
CA ALA A 64 23.15 -17.46 4.77
C ALA A 64 22.09 -16.35 4.96
N LEU A 65 22.49 -15.21 5.54
CA LEU A 65 21.61 -14.10 5.90
C LEU A 65 21.79 -12.92 4.93
N THR A 66 20.72 -12.20 4.72
CA THR A 66 20.73 -10.93 4.00
C THR A 66 21.06 -9.78 4.95
N LYS A 67 21.97 -8.89 4.56
CA LYS A 67 22.32 -7.67 5.32
C LYS A 67 21.44 -6.52 4.89
N VAL A 68 20.83 -5.84 5.85
CA VAL A 68 19.99 -4.67 5.66
C VAL A 68 20.66 -3.46 6.30
N GLU A 69 21.19 -2.57 5.50
CA GLU A 69 21.80 -1.31 5.94
C GLU A 69 20.71 -0.25 6.12
N LEU A 70 20.62 0.34 7.30
CA LEU A 70 19.67 1.40 7.64
C LEU A 70 20.30 2.79 7.43
N SER A 71 19.45 3.80 7.30
CA SER A 71 19.87 5.19 7.09
C SER A 71 20.64 5.78 8.29
N ASN A 72 20.47 5.22 9.48
CA ASN A 72 21.21 5.59 10.69
C ASN A 72 22.59 4.89 10.80
N GLY A 73 22.95 4.07 9.82
CA GLY A 73 24.22 3.32 9.79
C GLY A 73 24.18 1.94 10.47
N GLU A 74 23.07 1.56 11.08
CA GLU A 74 22.88 0.22 11.65
C GLU A 74 22.77 -0.82 10.53
N VAL A 75 23.31 -2.03 10.78
CA VAL A 75 23.21 -3.16 9.85
C VAL A 75 22.52 -4.32 10.55
N LEU A 76 21.39 -4.73 10.02
CA LEU A 76 20.63 -5.88 10.49
C LEU A 76 20.92 -7.10 9.61
N SER A 77 20.86 -8.29 10.22
CA SER A 77 20.90 -9.56 9.49
C SER A 77 19.49 -10.17 9.47
N ALA A 78 19.02 -10.58 8.31
CA ALA A 78 17.66 -11.09 8.14
C ALA A 78 17.62 -12.35 7.26
N ASP A 79 16.83 -13.34 7.68
CA ASP A 79 16.48 -14.51 6.88
C ASP A 79 15.43 -14.16 5.82
N SER A 80 14.51 -13.27 6.19
CA SER A 80 13.39 -12.85 5.34
C SER A 80 13.12 -11.37 5.49
N ILE A 81 12.83 -10.72 4.36
CA ILE A 81 12.51 -9.30 4.30
C ILE A 81 11.16 -9.15 3.60
N VAL A 82 10.25 -8.43 4.25
CA VAL A 82 8.95 -8.08 3.66
C VAL A 82 8.88 -6.57 3.53
N MET A 83 8.61 -6.09 2.31
CA MET A 83 8.52 -4.67 2.01
C MET A 83 7.06 -4.26 1.80
N GLY A 84 6.56 -3.38 2.67
CA GLY A 84 5.25 -2.74 2.57
C GLY A 84 5.43 -1.23 2.37
N VAL A 85 6.07 -0.85 1.26
CA VAL A 85 6.53 0.54 1.01
C VAL A 85 5.54 1.38 0.20
N GLY A 86 4.29 0.94 0.12
CA GLY A 86 3.24 1.58 -0.67
C GLY A 86 3.12 1.02 -2.08
N VAL A 87 2.10 1.48 -2.77
CA VAL A 87 1.76 1.08 -4.14
C VAL A 87 1.50 2.33 -4.99
N ARG A 88 1.58 2.17 -6.29
CA ARG A 88 1.16 3.18 -7.27
C ARG A 88 0.13 2.57 -8.22
N PRO A 89 -0.75 3.39 -8.81
CA PRO A 89 -1.68 2.91 -9.83
C PRO A 89 -0.94 2.24 -10.99
N ALA A 90 -1.41 1.06 -11.41
CA ALA A 90 -0.83 0.33 -12.53
C ALA A 90 -1.40 0.84 -13.86
N THR A 91 -1.18 2.11 -14.19
CA THR A 91 -1.78 2.84 -15.31
C THR A 91 -0.79 3.17 -16.43
N ASP A 92 0.42 2.63 -16.38
CA ASP A 92 1.47 2.89 -17.39
C ASP A 92 1.01 2.57 -18.82
N TYR A 93 0.13 1.59 -18.99
CA TYR A 93 -0.47 1.22 -20.27
C TYR A 93 -1.36 2.32 -20.88
N LEU A 94 -1.87 3.25 -20.06
CA LEU A 94 -2.69 4.36 -20.55
C LEU A 94 -1.88 5.52 -21.10
N LYS A 95 -0.61 5.64 -20.73
CA LYS A 95 0.26 6.75 -21.13
C LYS A 95 0.41 6.86 -22.65
N ALA A 96 0.56 5.72 -23.34
CA ALA A 96 0.68 5.67 -24.79
C ALA A 96 -0.63 6.04 -25.53
N SER A 97 -1.75 6.03 -24.83
CA SER A 97 -3.09 6.28 -25.41
C SER A 97 -3.56 7.73 -25.22
N GLY A 98 -2.68 8.64 -24.80
CA GLY A 98 -3.00 10.07 -24.61
C GLY A 98 -3.98 10.33 -23.46
N TRP A 99 -3.95 9.51 -22.40
CA TRP A 99 -4.77 9.72 -21.22
C TRP A 99 -4.13 10.75 -20.28
N GLU A 100 -4.95 11.67 -19.79
CA GLU A 100 -4.58 12.54 -18.69
C GLU A 100 -4.72 11.77 -17.37
N LEU A 101 -3.60 11.57 -16.69
CA LEU A 101 -3.55 10.93 -15.38
C LEU A 101 -3.32 11.99 -14.30
N GLU A 102 -3.82 11.73 -13.11
CA GLU A 102 -3.52 12.54 -11.94
C GLU A 102 -2.00 12.46 -11.59
N LYS A 103 -1.53 13.34 -10.72
CA LYS A 103 -0.09 13.41 -10.34
C LYS A 103 0.45 12.11 -9.76
N ASP A 104 -0.40 11.32 -9.10
CA ASP A 104 -0.05 10.01 -8.54
C ASP A 104 -0.18 8.87 -9.57
N GLY A 105 -0.57 9.19 -10.80
CA GLY A 105 -0.78 8.24 -11.88
C GLY A 105 -2.19 7.65 -11.92
N SER A 106 -3.12 8.06 -11.06
CA SER A 106 -4.49 7.56 -11.07
C SER A 106 -5.35 8.18 -12.18
N VAL A 107 -6.48 7.55 -12.45
CA VAL A 107 -7.51 8.02 -13.40
C VAL A 107 -8.59 8.74 -12.61
N LYS A 108 -8.83 10.00 -12.95
CA LYS A 108 -9.93 10.76 -12.38
C LYS A 108 -11.27 10.31 -12.96
N VAL A 109 -12.25 10.11 -12.07
CA VAL A 109 -13.61 9.71 -12.45
C VAL A 109 -14.65 10.57 -11.73
N ASP A 110 -15.87 10.56 -12.23
CA ASP A 110 -17.02 11.19 -11.58
C ASP A 110 -17.65 10.30 -10.49
N GLU A 111 -18.79 10.72 -9.96
CA GLU A 111 -19.55 9.99 -8.92
C GLU A 111 -20.06 8.63 -9.39
N LEU A 112 -20.20 8.43 -10.70
CA LEU A 112 -20.61 7.19 -11.33
C LEU A 112 -19.42 6.35 -11.83
N LEU A 113 -18.20 6.73 -11.43
CA LEU A 113 -16.94 6.10 -11.82
C LEU A 113 -16.64 6.21 -13.32
N GLN A 114 -17.35 7.09 -14.06
CA GLN A 114 -17.12 7.36 -15.47
C GLN A 114 -15.95 8.35 -15.63
N VAL A 115 -15.14 8.12 -16.66
CA VAL A 115 -14.02 9.02 -16.98
C VAL A 115 -14.56 10.26 -17.69
N PRO A 116 -14.39 11.49 -17.15
CA PRO A 116 -14.87 12.71 -17.77
C PRO A 116 -14.38 12.85 -19.23
N GLY A 117 -15.30 13.24 -20.12
CA GLY A 117 -15.00 13.43 -21.54
C GLY A 117 -14.88 12.14 -22.36
N ARG A 118 -15.12 10.96 -21.77
CA ARG A 118 -15.07 9.67 -22.46
C ARG A 118 -16.36 8.90 -22.22
N ALA A 119 -17.20 8.81 -23.25
CA ALA A 119 -18.45 8.08 -23.15
C ALA A 119 -18.20 6.57 -22.96
N ASN A 120 -18.94 5.95 -22.04
CA ASN A 120 -18.89 4.52 -21.75
C ASN A 120 -17.51 4.00 -21.28
N VAL A 121 -16.69 4.88 -20.70
CA VAL A 121 -15.38 4.49 -20.13
C VAL A 121 -15.39 4.75 -18.63
N TYR A 122 -15.02 3.72 -17.86
CA TYR A 122 -15.06 3.72 -16.42
C TYR A 122 -13.71 3.29 -15.86
N ALA A 123 -13.31 3.83 -14.69
CA ALA A 123 -12.16 3.34 -13.95
C ALA A 123 -12.58 3.01 -12.51
N ILE A 124 -12.11 1.87 -12.02
CA ILE A 124 -12.50 1.32 -10.73
C ILE A 124 -11.30 0.76 -9.94
N GLY A 125 -11.48 0.60 -8.64
CA GLY A 125 -10.45 0.04 -7.76
C GLY A 125 -9.28 0.99 -7.55
N ASP A 126 -8.10 0.45 -7.35
CA ASP A 126 -6.89 1.18 -6.92
C ASP A 126 -6.39 2.22 -7.93
N ILE A 127 -6.85 2.16 -9.18
CA ILE A 127 -6.49 3.13 -10.22
C ILE A 127 -7.40 4.35 -10.25
N ALA A 128 -8.56 4.31 -9.59
CA ALA A 128 -9.57 5.36 -9.68
C ALA A 128 -9.44 6.42 -8.58
N THR A 129 -9.46 7.68 -8.97
CA THR A 129 -9.62 8.82 -8.05
C THR A 129 -11.01 9.41 -8.26
N TYR A 130 -11.85 9.32 -7.24
CA TYR A 130 -13.27 9.68 -7.27
C TYR A 130 -13.63 10.70 -6.20
N PRO A 131 -14.73 11.49 -6.39
CA PRO A 131 -15.19 12.44 -5.40
C PRO A 131 -15.79 11.71 -4.19
N GLN A 132 -15.32 12.05 -2.99
CA GLN A 132 -15.88 11.53 -1.74
C GLN A 132 -17.07 12.40 -1.30
N LEU A 133 -18.26 11.83 -1.36
CA LEU A 133 -19.46 12.50 -0.88
C LEU A 133 -19.56 12.50 0.65
N PRO A 134 -20.13 13.54 1.27
CA PRO A 134 -20.68 14.75 0.67
C PRO A 134 -19.64 15.87 0.43
N GLN A 135 -18.39 15.72 0.87
CA GLN A 135 -17.37 16.80 0.86
C GLN A 135 -16.87 17.16 -0.54
N GLY A 136 -17.06 16.30 -1.53
CA GLY A 136 -16.62 16.51 -2.91
C GLY A 136 -15.10 16.44 -3.12
N ALA A 137 -14.33 16.19 -2.07
CA ALA A 137 -12.87 16.03 -2.18
C ALA A 137 -12.54 14.75 -2.96
N TYR A 138 -11.67 14.87 -3.95
CA TYR A 138 -11.21 13.71 -4.71
C TYR A 138 -10.23 12.87 -3.89
N ARG A 139 -10.47 11.57 -3.85
CA ARG A 139 -9.59 10.60 -3.15
C ARG A 139 -9.43 9.32 -3.94
N ARG A 140 -8.28 8.71 -3.80
CA ARG A 140 -7.99 7.34 -4.20
C ARG A 140 -7.88 6.49 -2.94
N ILE A 141 -8.62 5.41 -2.88
CA ILE A 141 -8.65 4.51 -1.72
C ILE A 141 -8.21 3.13 -2.17
N GLU A 142 -7.13 2.66 -1.57
CA GLU A 142 -6.54 1.35 -1.79
C GLU A 142 -7.14 0.35 -0.78
N HIS A 143 -8.32 -0.17 -1.09
CA HIS A 143 -8.99 -1.11 -0.19
C HIS A 143 -9.83 -2.11 -0.98
N TRP A 144 -9.80 -3.36 -0.57
CA TRP A 144 -10.55 -4.42 -1.25
C TRP A 144 -12.06 -4.15 -1.31
N ASN A 145 -12.64 -3.46 -0.32
CA ASN A 145 -14.04 -3.09 -0.30
C ASN A 145 -14.44 -2.06 -1.36
N VAL A 146 -13.51 -1.32 -1.94
CA VAL A 146 -13.80 -0.38 -3.05
C VAL A 146 -14.21 -1.15 -4.32
N ARG A 147 -13.89 -2.45 -4.39
CA ARG A 147 -14.31 -3.33 -5.50
C ARG A 147 -15.79 -3.75 -5.41
N VAL A 148 -16.37 -3.75 -4.21
CA VAL A 148 -17.73 -4.27 -3.97
C VAL A 148 -18.84 -3.30 -4.38
N PRO A 149 -18.75 -1.98 -4.18
CA PRO A 149 -19.82 -1.04 -4.56
C PRO A 149 -20.08 -0.96 -6.07
N VAL A 150 -19.12 -1.35 -6.91
CA VAL A 150 -19.27 -1.30 -8.37
C VAL A 150 -20.42 -2.17 -8.87
N HIS A 151 -20.63 -3.33 -8.29
CA HIS A 151 -21.76 -4.19 -8.63
C HIS A 151 -23.12 -3.61 -8.21
N VAL A 152 -23.12 -2.73 -7.22
CA VAL A 152 -24.35 -2.07 -6.70
C VAL A 152 -24.70 -0.83 -7.53
N PHE A 153 -23.68 -0.12 -8.06
CA PHE A 153 -23.86 1.13 -8.80
C PHE A 153 -24.04 0.95 -10.32
N LEU A 154 -23.71 -0.22 -10.86
CA LEU A 154 -23.80 -0.48 -12.30
C LEU A 154 -24.68 -1.71 -12.59
N PRO A 155 -25.99 -1.67 -12.25
CA PRO A 155 -26.88 -2.82 -12.46
C PRO A 155 -27.06 -3.19 -13.95
N ASN A 156 -26.65 -2.31 -14.89
CA ASN A 156 -26.78 -2.53 -16.33
C ASN A 156 -25.44 -2.88 -17.02
N LEU A 157 -24.33 -3.02 -16.30
CA LEU A 157 -23.06 -3.47 -16.85
C LEU A 157 -22.89 -5.00 -16.72
N ALA A 158 -23.95 -5.74 -17.05
CA ALA A 158 -23.91 -7.20 -17.10
C ALA A 158 -22.94 -7.76 -18.19
N GLU A 159 -22.30 -6.90 -18.96
CA GLU A 159 -21.40 -7.26 -20.06
C GLU A 159 -20.00 -6.64 -19.94
N VAL A 160 -19.51 -6.34 -18.75
CA VAL A 160 -18.07 -6.05 -18.61
C VAL A 160 -17.32 -7.36 -18.71
N ILE A 161 -16.74 -7.60 -19.87
CA ILE A 161 -15.86 -8.74 -20.14
C ILE A 161 -14.75 -8.77 -19.10
N PRO A 162 -14.64 -9.80 -18.27
CA PRO A 162 -13.53 -9.91 -17.35
C PRO A 162 -12.24 -10.04 -18.16
N ILE A 163 -11.33 -9.07 -18.00
CA ILE A 163 -9.96 -9.23 -18.50
C ILE A 163 -9.38 -10.45 -17.76
N PRO A 164 -9.01 -11.52 -18.45
CA PRO A 164 -8.45 -12.69 -17.79
C PRO A 164 -7.14 -12.27 -17.12
N LEU A 165 -7.10 -12.33 -15.79
CA LEU A 165 -5.87 -12.22 -15.03
C LEU A 165 -4.98 -13.40 -15.50
N GLY A 166 -3.94 -13.08 -16.27
CA GLY A 166 -2.96 -14.06 -16.69
C GLY A 166 -2.43 -14.81 -15.46
N ARG A 167 -2.57 -16.12 -15.47
CA ARG A 167 -1.91 -16.98 -14.48
C ARG A 167 -0.41 -16.76 -14.60
N ARG A 168 0.23 -16.38 -13.54
CA ARG A 168 1.66 -16.57 -13.30
C ARG A 168 1.85 -17.68 -12.30
#